data_6cfaa2e0e937cf1f695cc9893b2f804a
#
_entry.id   6cfaa2e0e937cf1f695cc9893b2f804a
#
_cell.length_a   1.000
_cell.length_b   1.000
_cell.length_c   1.000
_cell.angle_alpha   90.00
_cell.angle_beta   90.00
_cell.angle_gamma   90.00
#
_symmetry.space_group_name_H-M   'P 1'
#
loop_
_entity.id
_entity.type
_entity.pdbx_description
1 polymer ?
#
loop_
_entity_poly.entity_id
_entity_poly.type
_entity_poly.pdbx_seq_one_letter_code
_entity_poly.pdbx_strand_id
1 'polypeptide(L)'
;DEHPRILTASVGVGYQWQDSPFVGASAVVVADGSGAIAQDVANDLGKWLFERKRQWAKEPLSADEALALGEAAGRFPIVLADQGDNPGGGAPSDSTEVLRLFKERGLAPAAVLYVCDPEAAAQAHEAGCGATVGLRVGGKSSERFGPPVHFETAMVVALSDGRFVYDGPMYGGKQE
;
A
#
# COMPACT_ATOMS: atom_id res chain seq x y z
N ASP A 1 11.64 26.60 21.82
CA ASP A 1 11.43 27.88 22.48
C ASP A 1 10.21 28.54 21.87
N GLU A 2 9.25 28.94 22.71
CA GLU A 2 8.03 29.58 22.27
C GLU A 2 8.36 31.03 21.83
N HIS A 3 8.20 31.30 20.54
CA HIS A 3 8.31 32.68 20.04
C HIS A 3 6.96 33.38 20.20
N PRO A 4 6.86 34.48 20.94
CA PRO A 4 5.56 35.08 21.34
C PRO A 4 4.69 35.57 20.17
N ARG A 5 5.23 35.63 18.96
CA ARG A 5 4.51 35.98 17.73
C ARG A 5 4.14 34.79 16.85
N ILE A 6 4.62 33.58 17.14
CA ILE A 6 4.23 32.40 16.39
C ILE A 6 2.94 31.85 16.98
N LEU A 7 1.88 31.85 16.19
CA LEU A 7 0.57 31.34 16.60
C LEU A 7 0.46 29.83 16.40
N THR A 8 1.01 29.32 15.28
CA THR A 8 1.05 27.88 15.00
C THR A 8 2.11 27.56 13.97
N ALA A 9 2.61 26.34 14.01
CA ALA A 9 3.49 25.78 13.00
C ALA A 9 3.06 24.34 12.70
N SER A 10 3.05 23.96 11.44
CA SER A 10 2.67 22.65 10.97
C SER A 10 3.66 22.12 9.94
N VAL A 11 3.83 20.80 9.91
CA VAL A 11 4.65 20.10 8.93
C VAL A 11 3.76 19.17 8.13
N GLY A 12 3.78 19.30 6.80
CA GLY A 12 3.20 18.35 5.88
C GLY A 12 4.30 17.41 5.36
N VAL A 13 4.06 16.12 5.39
CA VAL A 13 5.07 15.15 4.93
C VAL A 13 5.05 14.89 3.42
N GLY A 14 3.97 15.32 2.73
CA GLY A 14 3.75 14.99 1.32
C GLY A 14 3.37 13.54 1.13
N TYR A 15 3.03 13.17 -0.11
CA TYR A 15 2.69 11.79 -0.47
C TYR A 15 3.91 11.13 -1.14
N GLN A 16 4.59 10.28 -0.42
CA GLN A 16 5.91 9.73 -0.81
C GLN A 16 5.88 8.85 -2.09
N TRP A 17 4.72 8.33 -2.47
CA TRP A 17 4.55 7.47 -3.64
C TRP A 17 4.20 8.23 -4.92
N GLN A 18 4.03 9.53 -4.83
CA GLN A 18 3.74 10.37 -5.99
C GLN A 18 5.05 10.89 -6.60
N ASP A 19 5.36 10.45 -7.81
CA ASP A 19 6.48 10.96 -8.60
C ASP A 19 6.11 12.29 -9.26
N SER A 20 6.26 13.38 -8.50
CA SER A 20 5.98 14.73 -8.96
C SER A 20 6.96 15.72 -8.34
N PRO A 21 7.53 16.67 -9.11
CA PRO A 21 8.44 17.68 -8.58
C PRO A 21 7.79 18.65 -7.60
N PHE A 22 6.46 18.65 -7.49
CA PHE A 22 5.69 19.51 -6.60
C PHE A 22 5.30 18.85 -5.28
N VAL A 23 5.59 17.56 -5.13
CA VAL A 23 5.28 16.80 -3.91
C VAL A 23 6.51 16.66 -3.05
N GLY A 24 6.36 16.96 -1.76
CA GLY A 24 7.43 16.85 -0.79
C GLY A 24 7.02 17.33 0.59
N ALA A 25 7.95 17.26 1.52
CA ALA A 25 7.74 17.82 2.84
C ALA A 25 7.63 19.34 2.77
N SER A 26 6.72 19.91 3.56
CA SER A 26 6.47 21.34 3.63
C SER A 26 6.33 21.80 5.08
N ALA A 27 6.63 23.06 5.34
CA ALA A 27 6.38 23.70 6.62
C ALA A 27 5.47 24.92 6.41
N VAL A 28 4.46 25.05 7.26
CA VAL A 28 3.54 26.19 7.27
C VAL A 28 3.58 26.82 8.66
N VAL A 29 3.81 28.13 8.71
CA VAL A 29 3.90 28.86 9.97
C VAL A 29 3.00 30.10 9.91
N VAL A 30 2.25 30.31 10.98
CA VAL A 30 1.40 31.48 11.14
C VAL A 30 1.95 32.31 12.28
N ALA A 31 2.19 33.61 12.01
CA ALA A 31 2.69 34.57 13.00
C ALA A 31 1.78 35.81 13.10
N ASP A 32 1.71 36.39 14.27
CA ASP A 32 1.02 37.64 14.49
C ASP A 32 1.86 38.83 14.01
N GLY A 33 1.31 39.59 13.06
CA GLY A 33 1.85 40.88 12.59
C GLY A 33 3.15 40.83 11.78
N SER A 34 3.74 39.67 11.47
CA SER A 34 5.00 39.57 10.72
C SER A 34 5.14 38.36 9.85
N GLY A 35 4.95 38.54 8.54
CA GLY A 35 5.23 37.48 7.56
C GLY A 35 6.72 37.06 7.51
N ALA A 36 7.64 37.96 7.80
CA ALA A 36 9.07 37.67 7.81
C ALA A 36 9.43 36.68 8.91
N ILE A 37 8.93 36.86 10.12
CA ILE A 37 9.16 35.89 11.22
C ILE A 37 8.57 34.52 10.88
N ALA A 38 7.36 34.49 10.32
CA ALA A 38 6.76 33.24 9.88
C ALA A 38 7.61 32.51 8.83
N GLN A 39 8.14 33.27 7.87
CA GLN A 39 9.01 32.71 6.81
C GLN A 39 10.33 32.18 7.37
N ASP A 40 10.96 32.91 8.29
CA ASP A 40 12.23 32.47 8.90
C ASP A 40 12.03 31.14 9.66
N VAL A 41 10.98 31.05 10.48
CA VAL A 41 10.67 29.80 11.21
C VAL A 41 10.29 28.66 10.26
N ALA A 42 9.56 28.95 9.17
CA ALA A 42 9.24 27.93 8.16
C ALA A 42 10.51 27.41 7.45
N ASN A 43 11.45 28.30 7.12
CA ASN A 43 12.73 27.92 6.54
C ASN A 43 13.57 27.06 7.50
N ASP A 44 13.62 27.42 8.77
CA ASP A 44 14.34 26.65 9.79
C ASP A 44 13.73 25.25 9.97
N LEU A 45 12.41 25.14 10.02
CA LEU A 45 11.71 23.85 10.07
C LEU A 45 11.98 23.02 8.80
N GLY A 46 11.90 23.61 7.63
CA GLY A 46 12.20 22.96 6.37
C GLY A 46 13.64 22.43 6.32
N LYS A 47 14.59 23.23 6.74
CA LYS A 47 16.00 22.84 6.85
C LYS A 47 16.19 21.69 7.84
N TRP A 48 15.59 21.79 9.01
CA TRP A 48 15.66 20.74 10.05
C TRP A 48 15.09 19.41 9.56
N LEU A 49 13.96 19.44 8.83
CA LEU A 49 13.37 18.27 8.20
C LEU A 49 14.31 17.66 7.14
N PHE A 50 14.84 18.48 6.26
CA PHE A 50 15.72 18.03 5.18
C PHE A 50 17.01 17.38 5.69
N GLU A 51 17.65 17.97 6.71
CA GLU A 51 18.86 17.43 7.33
C GLU A 51 18.63 16.06 7.96
N ARG A 52 17.38 15.77 8.40
CA ARG A 52 17.00 14.52 9.07
C ARG A 52 16.23 13.54 8.21
N LYS A 53 16.05 13.82 6.92
CA LYS A 53 15.25 13.00 6.01
C LYS A 53 15.58 11.50 6.04
N ARG A 54 16.86 11.14 6.18
CA ARG A 54 17.30 9.74 6.27
C ARG A 54 16.90 9.03 7.58
N GLN A 55 16.64 9.77 8.63
CA GLN A 55 16.23 9.19 9.92
C GLN A 55 14.77 8.71 9.89
N TRP A 56 13.99 9.25 8.95
CA TRP A 56 12.55 8.95 8.82
C TRP A 56 12.24 8.05 7.63
N ALA A 57 13.15 7.96 6.68
CA ALA A 57 13.05 6.99 5.60
C ALA A 57 13.35 5.59 6.17
N LYS A 58 12.32 4.76 6.26
CA LYS A 58 12.48 3.33 6.53
C LYS A 58 12.40 2.61 5.20
N GLU A 59 13.41 1.81 4.90
CA GLU A 59 13.33 0.88 3.80
C GLU A 59 12.36 -0.24 4.18
N PRO A 60 11.35 -0.54 3.35
CA PRO A 60 10.48 -1.67 3.59
C PRO A 60 11.28 -2.97 3.53
N LEU A 61 10.89 -3.95 4.33
CA LEU A 61 11.43 -5.29 4.24
C LEU A 61 10.96 -5.95 2.94
N SER A 62 11.75 -6.85 2.39
CA SER A 62 11.25 -7.77 1.38
C SER A 62 10.16 -8.68 1.97
N ALA A 63 9.32 -9.26 1.13
CA ALA A 63 8.27 -10.17 1.61
C ALA A 63 8.85 -11.38 2.37
N ASP A 64 10.01 -11.86 1.93
CA ASP A 64 10.72 -12.97 2.54
C ASP A 64 11.25 -12.64 3.94
N GLU A 65 11.89 -11.48 4.09
CA GLU A 65 12.39 -10.98 5.38
C GLU A 65 11.23 -10.70 6.35
N ALA A 66 10.16 -10.09 5.86
CA ALA A 66 8.98 -9.80 6.67
C ALA A 66 8.31 -11.08 7.19
N LEU A 67 8.20 -12.10 6.33
CA LEU A 67 7.67 -13.40 6.71
C LEU A 67 8.56 -14.08 7.75
N ALA A 68 9.87 -14.12 7.54
CA ALA A 68 10.82 -14.71 8.47
C ALA A 68 10.79 -14.02 9.85
N LEU A 69 10.66 -12.69 9.86
CA LEU A 69 10.51 -11.93 11.09
C LEU A 69 9.22 -12.28 11.84
N GLY A 70 8.11 -12.42 11.11
CA GLY A 70 6.82 -12.83 11.66
C GLY A 70 6.86 -14.25 12.26
N GLU A 71 7.46 -15.19 11.53
CA GLU A 71 7.66 -16.57 12.00
C GLU A 71 8.51 -16.62 13.28
N ALA A 72 9.61 -15.87 13.31
CA ALA A 72 10.48 -15.78 14.48
C ALA A 72 9.78 -15.18 15.71
N ALA A 73 8.81 -14.29 15.51
CA ALA A 73 8.01 -13.72 16.59
C ALA A 73 7.02 -14.70 17.22
N GLY A 74 6.70 -15.81 16.54
CA GLY A 74 5.82 -16.88 17.04
C GLY A 74 4.39 -16.45 17.31
N ARG A 75 3.91 -15.37 16.67
CA ARG A 75 2.55 -14.82 16.82
C ARG A 75 1.80 -14.93 15.50
N PHE A 76 0.57 -15.40 15.55
CA PHE A 76 -0.27 -15.62 14.38
C PHE A 76 -1.63 -14.94 14.54
N PRO A 77 -2.30 -14.51 13.43
CA PRO A 77 -1.77 -14.59 12.06
C PRO A 77 -0.63 -13.60 11.80
N ILE A 78 0.26 -13.93 10.83
CA ILE A 78 1.24 -12.99 10.28
C ILE A 78 0.54 -12.21 9.17
N VAL A 79 0.54 -10.89 9.24
CA VAL A 79 -0.06 -10.02 8.22
C VAL A 79 1.07 -9.27 7.51
N LEU A 80 1.20 -9.48 6.21
CA LEU A 80 2.11 -8.75 5.32
C LEU A 80 1.31 -7.67 4.60
N ALA A 81 1.70 -6.41 4.79
CA ALA A 81 1.10 -5.27 4.08
C ALA A 81 2.02 -4.86 2.94
N ASP A 82 1.62 -5.17 1.70
CA ASP A 82 2.33 -4.71 0.51
C ASP A 82 2.09 -3.20 0.32
N GLN A 83 3.17 -2.42 0.43
CA GLN A 83 3.12 -0.98 0.24
C GLN A 83 3.47 -0.58 -1.21
N GLY A 84 4.16 -1.45 -1.94
CA GLY A 84 4.63 -1.17 -3.29
C GLY A 84 3.53 -1.21 -4.34
N ASP A 85 2.50 -2.01 -4.10
CA ASP A 85 1.36 -2.18 -5.02
C ASP A 85 0.02 -1.77 -4.37
N ASN A 86 0.04 -0.68 -3.62
CA ASN A 86 -1.13 -0.18 -2.91
C ASN A 86 -2.05 0.63 -3.84
N PRO A 87 -3.31 0.20 -4.10
CA PRO A 87 -4.25 0.92 -4.97
C PRO A 87 -4.63 2.29 -4.43
N GLY A 88 -4.61 2.49 -3.11
CA GLY A 88 -4.77 3.80 -2.50
C GLY A 88 -3.67 4.79 -2.90
N GLY A 89 -2.54 4.29 -3.38
CA GLY A 89 -1.43 5.04 -3.97
C GLY A 89 -1.49 5.17 -5.49
N GLY A 90 -2.50 4.58 -6.13
CA GLY A 90 -2.64 4.55 -7.58
C GLY A 90 -1.91 3.39 -8.27
N ALA A 91 -1.45 2.40 -7.50
CA ALA A 91 -0.86 1.19 -8.05
C ALA A 91 -1.94 0.21 -8.55
N PRO A 92 -1.62 -0.69 -9.49
CA PRO A 92 -2.59 -1.57 -10.13
C PRO A 92 -3.12 -2.71 -9.24
N SER A 93 -2.44 -3.04 -8.15
CA SER A 93 -2.77 -4.16 -7.26
C SER A 93 -2.72 -5.54 -7.93
N ASP A 94 -1.79 -5.73 -8.83
CA ASP A 94 -1.59 -7.02 -9.51
C ASP A 94 -0.20 -7.63 -9.25
N SER A 95 0.54 -7.12 -8.25
CA SER A 95 1.83 -7.67 -7.82
C SER A 95 1.72 -9.14 -7.44
N THR A 96 2.69 -9.91 -7.89
CA THR A 96 2.74 -11.36 -7.68
C THR A 96 3.79 -11.79 -6.66
N GLU A 97 4.54 -10.87 -6.09
CA GLU A 97 5.69 -11.19 -5.22
C GLU A 97 5.27 -12.04 -4.01
N VAL A 98 4.29 -11.57 -3.24
CA VAL A 98 3.79 -12.29 -2.07
C VAL A 98 3.09 -13.60 -2.46
N LEU A 99 2.28 -13.57 -3.53
CA LEU A 99 1.60 -14.75 -4.02
C LEU A 99 2.57 -15.86 -4.47
N ARG A 100 3.63 -15.47 -5.17
CA ARG A 100 4.72 -16.35 -5.59
C ARG A 100 5.46 -16.92 -4.39
N LEU A 101 5.83 -16.09 -3.42
CA LEU A 101 6.49 -16.51 -2.19
C LEU A 101 5.67 -17.56 -1.44
N PHE A 102 4.36 -17.32 -1.26
CA PHE A 102 3.48 -18.27 -0.57
C PHE A 102 3.39 -19.61 -1.30
N LYS A 103 3.28 -19.57 -2.63
CA LYS A 103 3.25 -20.77 -3.46
C LYS A 103 4.58 -21.54 -3.40
N GLU A 104 5.71 -20.88 -3.58
CA GLU A 104 7.04 -21.49 -3.57
C GLU A 104 7.39 -22.14 -2.23
N ARG A 105 6.97 -21.50 -1.13
CA ARG A 105 7.16 -22.06 0.22
C ARG A 105 6.09 -23.08 0.62
N GLY A 106 5.06 -23.28 -0.17
CA GLY A 106 3.96 -24.20 0.14
C GLY A 106 3.23 -23.83 1.42
N LEU A 107 3.08 -22.53 1.70
CA LEU A 107 2.45 -22.05 2.93
C LEU A 107 0.96 -22.38 2.96
N ALA A 108 0.53 -23.06 4.04
CA ALA A 108 -0.87 -23.37 4.28
C ALA A 108 -1.14 -23.45 5.80
N PRO A 109 -2.17 -22.80 6.35
CA PRO A 109 -3.08 -21.91 5.61
C PRO A 109 -2.46 -20.53 5.31
N ALA A 110 -2.66 -20.02 4.11
CA ALA A 110 -2.24 -18.68 3.71
C ALA A 110 -3.24 -18.09 2.73
N ALA A 111 -3.36 -16.77 2.70
CA ALA A 111 -4.24 -16.06 1.80
C ALA A 111 -3.61 -14.75 1.32
N VAL A 112 -3.80 -14.44 0.04
CA VAL A 112 -3.62 -13.10 -0.53
C VAL A 112 -5.02 -12.52 -0.67
N LEU A 113 -5.28 -11.36 -0.05
CA LEU A 113 -6.65 -10.84 0.08
C LEU A 113 -7.26 -10.45 -1.25
N TYR A 114 -6.46 -9.86 -2.15
CA TYR A 114 -6.89 -9.64 -3.54
C TYR A 114 -5.70 -9.46 -4.48
N VAL A 115 -5.93 -9.77 -5.74
CA VAL A 115 -5.08 -9.43 -6.88
C VAL A 115 -6.01 -8.88 -7.96
N CYS A 116 -5.76 -7.69 -8.45
CA CYS A 116 -6.55 -7.08 -9.51
C CYS A 116 -6.18 -7.71 -10.86
N ASP A 117 -6.95 -8.68 -11.30
CA ASP A 117 -6.72 -9.41 -12.55
C ASP A 117 -8.04 -9.69 -13.28
N PRO A 118 -8.50 -8.75 -14.12
CA PRO A 118 -9.75 -8.92 -14.85
C PRO A 118 -9.80 -10.14 -15.76
N GLU A 119 -8.66 -10.56 -16.33
CA GLU A 119 -8.59 -11.73 -17.20
C GLU A 119 -8.80 -13.03 -16.42
N ALA A 120 -8.09 -13.18 -15.28
CA ALA A 120 -8.28 -14.34 -14.41
C ALA A 120 -9.69 -14.39 -13.81
N ALA A 121 -10.24 -13.23 -13.45
CA ALA A 121 -11.62 -13.11 -13.00
C ALA A 121 -12.62 -13.56 -14.07
N ALA A 122 -12.47 -13.12 -15.33
CA ALA A 122 -13.32 -13.52 -16.43
C ALA A 122 -13.27 -15.04 -16.68
N GLN A 123 -12.07 -15.64 -16.65
CA GLN A 123 -11.92 -17.08 -16.78
C GLN A 123 -12.61 -17.86 -15.64
N ALA A 124 -12.53 -17.34 -14.41
CA ALA A 124 -13.22 -17.92 -13.26
C ALA A 124 -14.75 -17.82 -13.40
N HIS A 125 -15.25 -16.68 -13.88
CA HIS A 125 -16.69 -16.48 -14.15
C HIS A 125 -17.19 -17.44 -15.25
N GLU A 126 -16.44 -17.60 -16.33
CA GLU A 126 -16.78 -18.54 -17.41
C GLU A 126 -16.81 -20.00 -16.90
N ALA A 127 -15.87 -20.37 -16.06
CA ALA A 127 -15.80 -21.74 -15.49
C ALA A 127 -16.94 -22.00 -14.50
N GLY A 128 -17.39 -21.01 -13.76
CA GLY A 128 -18.46 -21.12 -12.78
C GLY A 128 -18.02 -21.56 -11.38
N CYS A 129 -18.85 -21.28 -10.38
CA CYS A 129 -18.61 -21.64 -9.00
C CYS A 129 -18.52 -23.16 -8.82
N GLY A 130 -17.53 -23.63 -8.07
CA GLY A 130 -17.22 -25.06 -7.85
C GLY A 130 -16.32 -25.69 -8.93
N ALA A 131 -16.08 -25.00 -10.04
CA ALA A 131 -15.21 -25.50 -11.10
C ALA A 131 -13.72 -25.43 -10.67
N THR A 132 -12.93 -26.30 -11.28
CA THR A 132 -11.46 -26.26 -11.20
C THR A 132 -10.90 -25.85 -12.54
N VAL A 133 -10.05 -24.82 -12.55
CA VAL A 133 -9.52 -24.21 -13.77
C VAL A 133 -8.05 -23.85 -13.60
N GLY A 134 -7.27 -23.94 -14.69
CA GLY A 134 -5.90 -23.42 -14.73
C GLY A 134 -5.94 -21.90 -14.87
N LEU A 135 -5.22 -21.19 -14.03
CA LEU A 135 -5.18 -19.72 -14.03
C LEU A 135 -3.75 -19.18 -14.03
N ARG A 136 -3.57 -18.07 -14.71
CA ARG A 136 -2.39 -17.21 -14.60
C ARG A 136 -2.84 -15.93 -13.92
N VAL A 137 -2.32 -15.65 -12.72
CA VAL A 137 -2.83 -14.61 -11.83
C VAL A 137 -1.80 -13.52 -11.63
N GLY A 138 -2.22 -12.27 -11.80
CA GLY A 138 -1.46 -11.05 -11.54
C GLY A 138 -0.32 -10.81 -12.54
N GLY A 139 0.50 -9.78 -12.27
CA GLY A 139 1.70 -9.43 -13.02
C GLY A 139 1.47 -9.09 -14.50
N LYS A 140 0.31 -8.54 -14.84
CA LYS A 140 -0.08 -8.27 -16.24
C LYS A 140 -0.02 -6.78 -16.58
N SER A 141 -0.05 -5.90 -15.60
CA SER A 141 -0.03 -4.44 -15.82
C SER A 141 1.37 -3.91 -16.14
N SER A 142 2.42 -4.51 -15.56
CA SER A 142 3.82 -4.13 -15.78
C SER A 142 4.76 -5.24 -15.34
N GLU A 143 5.89 -5.37 -16.01
CA GLU A 143 6.98 -6.29 -15.63
C GLU A 143 7.53 -6.01 -14.21
N ARG A 144 7.32 -4.82 -13.68
CA ARG A 144 7.73 -4.42 -12.32
C ARG A 144 6.99 -5.18 -11.22
N PHE A 145 5.79 -5.67 -11.49
CA PHE A 145 4.95 -6.38 -10.52
C PHE A 145 5.15 -7.90 -10.54
N GLY A 146 6.19 -8.36 -11.22
CA GLY A 146 6.56 -9.75 -11.38
C GLY A 146 5.78 -10.46 -12.49
N PRO A 147 6.21 -11.67 -12.89
CA PRO A 147 5.49 -12.46 -13.87
C PRO A 147 4.20 -13.03 -13.26
N PRO A 148 3.16 -13.30 -14.07
CA PRO A 148 1.97 -14.02 -13.62
C PRO A 148 2.29 -15.31 -12.90
N VAL A 149 1.60 -15.59 -11.80
CA VAL A 149 1.71 -16.89 -11.10
C VAL A 149 0.76 -17.88 -11.72
N HIS A 150 1.30 -19.00 -12.17
CA HIS A 150 0.50 -20.05 -12.78
C HIS A 150 0.03 -21.07 -11.72
N PHE A 151 -1.25 -21.33 -11.70
CA PHE A 151 -1.90 -22.39 -10.96
C PHE A 151 -2.47 -23.41 -11.96
N GLU A 152 -1.99 -24.65 -11.93
CA GLU A 152 -2.52 -25.73 -12.78
C GLU A 152 -3.98 -26.02 -12.44
N THR A 153 -4.28 -25.94 -11.15
CA THR A 153 -5.62 -26.23 -10.62
C THR A 153 -5.97 -25.20 -9.55
N ALA A 154 -6.94 -24.35 -9.85
CA ALA A 154 -7.53 -23.40 -8.90
C ALA A 154 -9.03 -23.69 -8.83
N MET A 155 -9.58 -23.83 -7.63
CA MET A 155 -11.01 -24.00 -7.44
C MET A 155 -11.69 -22.64 -7.32
N VAL A 156 -12.72 -22.40 -8.11
CA VAL A 156 -13.57 -21.22 -8.02
C VAL A 156 -14.53 -21.39 -6.84
N VAL A 157 -14.23 -20.77 -5.71
CA VAL A 157 -14.99 -20.94 -4.47
C VAL A 157 -16.26 -20.08 -4.46
N ALA A 158 -16.16 -18.87 -4.97
CA ALA A 158 -17.29 -17.92 -5.03
C ALA A 158 -17.13 -16.97 -6.21
N LEU A 159 -18.24 -16.45 -6.70
CA LEU A 159 -18.31 -15.43 -7.74
C LEU A 159 -19.22 -14.30 -7.24
N SER A 160 -18.90 -13.06 -7.64
CA SER A 160 -19.69 -11.88 -7.31
C SER A 160 -19.83 -10.99 -8.55
N ASP A 161 -20.86 -10.19 -8.63
CA ASP A 161 -21.04 -9.14 -9.63
C ASP A 161 -20.23 -7.87 -9.33
N GLY A 162 -19.42 -7.90 -8.27
CA GLY A 162 -18.58 -6.79 -7.83
C GLY A 162 -19.32 -5.75 -7.00
N ARG A 163 -20.62 -5.90 -6.76
CA ARG A 163 -21.39 -4.98 -5.92
C ARG A 163 -21.29 -5.35 -4.46
N PHE A 164 -21.03 -4.37 -3.63
CA PHE A 164 -20.96 -4.56 -2.19
C PHE A 164 -21.39 -3.30 -1.44
N VAL A 165 -21.64 -3.45 -0.15
CA VAL A 165 -21.98 -2.35 0.76
C VAL A 165 -20.89 -2.26 1.82
N TYR A 166 -20.36 -1.06 2.01
CA TYR A 166 -19.45 -0.82 3.13
C TYR A 166 -20.22 -0.86 4.45
N ASP A 167 -19.92 -1.81 5.31
CA ASP A 167 -20.51 -1.93 6.65
C ASP A 167 -19.53 -1.55 7.78
N GLY A 168 -18.28 -1.23 7.42
CA GLY A 168 -17.25 -0.80 8.35
C GLY A 168 -17.39 0.66 8.80
N PRO A 169 -16.49 1.13 9.70
CA PRO A 169 -16.53 2.49 10.24
C PRO A 169 -16.21 3.57 9.18
N MET A 170 -15.51 3.22 8.13
CA MET A 170 -15.27 4.11 6.97
C MET A 170 -16.27 3.77 5.87
N TYR A 171 -16.86 4.82 5.27
CA TYR A 171 -17.82 4.72 4.16
C TYR A 171 -19.11 3.95 4.48
N GLY A 172 -19.41 3.65 5.72
CA GLY A 172 -20.57 2.86 6.11
C GLY A 172 -21.87 3.25 5.41
N GLY A 173 -22.57 2.27 4.82
CA GLY A 173 -23.81 2.46 4.06
C GLY A 173 -23.66 2.93 2.62
N LYS A 174 -22.45 3.18 2.12
CA LYS A 174 -22.21 3.44 0.69
C LYS A 174 -22.21 2.13 -0.09
N GLN A 175 -22.79 2.16 -1.29
CA GLN A 175 -22.78 1.06 -2.25
C GLN A 175 -21.79 1.37 -3.39
N GLU A 176 -21.07 0.37 -3.83
CA GLU A 176 -20.26 0.39 -5.05
C GLU A 176 -20.58 -0.80 -5.95
#